data_ac8db7a97fedee44972cae7cda04af36
#
_entry.id   ac8db7a97fedee44972cae7cda04af36
#
_cell.length_a   1.000
_cell.length_b   1.000
_cell.length_c   1.000
_cell.angle_alpha   90.00
_cell.angle_beta   90.00
_cell.angle_gamma   90.00
#
_symmetry.space_group_name_H-M   'P 1'
#
loop_
_entity.id
_entity.type
_entity.pdbx_description
1 polymer ?
#
loop_
_entity_poly.entity_id
_entity_poly.type
_entity_poly.pdbx_seq_one_letter_code
_entity_poly.pdbx_strand_id
1 'polypeptide(L)'
;MTDAYDESPHCIHVAVEMDDMYVAALRLHLISEETLSSPSLEVFPEVMDLFRPGQTILDPTRFVVHPEARRNGLPLHLAALRIPFLAAMHYEVDIALAAVRAEHTAFYLRYLGYESFTAPRPYLGLTKPLGLMTAKFKENRDRVLKRYPFFGPVDDVPHANIRFPSVPGVYDAEGQLVAQVA
;
A
#
# COMPACT_ATOMS: atom_id res chain seq x y z
N MET A 1 -1.44 -18.18 6.76
CA MET A 1 -2.89 -17.97 6.99
C MET A 1 -3.40 -17.20 5.78
N THR A 2 -4.18 -17.85 4.94
CA THR A 2 -4.81 -17.29 3.74
C THR A 2 -6.23 -16.82 4.09
N ASP A 3 -6.75 -15.83 3.37
CA ASP A 3 -8.14 -15.39 3.44
C ASP A 3 -8.70 -15.23 2.00
N ALA A 4 -9.99 -14.94 1.89
CA ALA A 4 -10.67 -14.81 0.59
C ALA A 4 -10.10 -13.68 -0.30
N TYR A 5 -9.39 -12.73 0.28
CA TYR A 5 -8.79 -11.63 -0.47
C TYR A 5 -7.48 -12.02 -1.16
N ASP A 6 -6.83 -13.11 -0.73
CA ASP A 6 -5.57 -13.57 -1.33
C ASP A 6 -5.76 -14.07 -2.78
N GLU A 7 -6.96 -14.53 -3.14
CA GLU A 7 -7.30 -15.06 -4.46
C GLU A 7 -7.87 -13.97 -5.41
N SER A 8 -8.02 -12.75 -4.93
CA SER A 8 -8.54 -11.66 -5.76
C SER A 8 -7.54 -11.28 -6.86
N PRO A 9 -7.96 -11.12 -8.11
CA PRO A 9 -7.10 -10.64 -9.19
C PRO A 9 -6.60 -9.20 -8.98
N HIS A 10 -7.17 -8.47 -8.01
CA HIS A 10 -6.78 -7.12 -7.61
C HIS A 10 -5.85 -7.11 -6.39
N CYS A 11 -5.40 -8.31 -5.97
CA CYS A 11 -4.49 -8.49 -4.85
C CYS A 11 -3.08 -8.81 -5.36
N ILE A 12 -2.10 -8.02 -4.96
CA ILE A 12 -0.70 -8.22 -5.26
C ILE A 12 0.03 -8.63 -3.98
N HIS A 13 0.65 -9.80 -4.01
CA HIS A 13 1.50 -10.28 -2.93
C HIS A 13 2.94 -9.81 -3.18
N VAL A 14 3.53 -9.18 -2.20
CA VAL A 14 4.90 -8.70 -2.26
C VAL A 14 5.72 -9.34 -1.15
N ALA A 15 6.85 -9.92 -1.51
CA ALA A 15 7.87 -10.38 -0.58
C ALA A 15 9.17 -9.61 -0.83
N VAL A 16 9.85 -9.24 0.24
CA VAL A 16 11.18 -8.63 0.20
C VAL A 16 12.17 -9.70 0.62
N GLU A 17 13.11 -9.99 -0.27
CA GLU A 17 14.18 -10.96 -0.04
C GLU A 17 15.51 -10.23 0.14
N MET A 18 16.33 -10.73 1.06
CA MET A 18 17.67 -10.26 1.33
C MET A 18 18.50 -11.45 1.81
N ASP A 19 19.64 -11.69 1.17
CA ASP A 19 20.56 -12.80 1.50
C ASP A 19 19.83 -14.16 1.57
N ASP A 20 19.04 -14.48 0.53
CA ASP A 20 18.25 -15.72 0.39
C ASP A 20 17.19 -15.92 1.50
N MET A 21 16.83 -14.86 2.23
CA MET A 21 15.80 -14.90 3.27
C MET A 21 14.70 -13.88 3.01
N TYR A 22 13.44 -14.29 3.18
CA TYR A 22 12.31 -13.36 3.15
C TYR A 22 12.28 -12.51 4.42
N VAL A 23 12.62 -11.23 4.29
CA VAL A 23 12.77 -10.29 5.41
C VAL A 23 11.54 -9.44 5.67
N ALA A 24 10.69 -9.27 4.68
CA ALA A 24 9.39 -8.59 4.85
C ALA A 24 8.38 -9.10 3.82
N ALA A 25 7.10 -8.94 4.14
CA ALA A 25 6.02 -9.19 3.19
C ALA A 25 4.89 -8.19 3.42
N LEU A 26 4.15 -7.92 2.37
CA LEU A 26 2.93 -7.12 2.40
C LEU A 26 2.00 -7.54 1.27
N ARG A 27 0.76 -7.10 1.36
CA ARG A 27 -0.26 -7.35 0.36
C ARG A 27 -0.86 -6.00 -0.05
N LEU A 28 -1.04 -5.81 -1.34
CA LEU A 28 -1.62 -4.60 -1.92
C LEU A 28 -2.95 -4.95 -2.57
N HIS A 29 -4.01 -4.26 -2.22
CA HIS A 29 -5.30 -4.35 -2.89
C HIS A 29 -5.53 -3.07 -3.69
N LEU A 30 -5.83 -3.24 -4.98
CA LEU A 30 -6.24 -2.14 -5.85
C LEU A 30 -7.75 -2.17 -5.98
N ILE A 31 -8.38 -1.10 -5.56
CA ILE A 31 -9.83 -0.93 -5.55
C ILE A 31 -10.19 0.03 -6.69
N SER A 32 -11.06 -0.42 -7.58
CA SER A 32 -11.60 0.34 -8.70
C SER A 32 -13.10 0.09 -8.82
N GLU A 33 -13.76 0.67 -9.82
CA GLU A 33 -15.18 0.40 -10.08
C GLU A 33 -15.47 -1.09 -10.32
N GLU A 34 -14.51 -1.84 -10.86
CA GLU A 34 -14.66 -3.27 -11.12
C GLU A 34 -14.50 -4.11 -9.86
N THR A 35 -13.78 -3.62 -8.87
CA THR A 35 -13.55 -4.34 -7.61
C THR A 35 -13.61 -3.41 -6.42
N LEU A 36 -14.74 -3.42 -5.74
CA LEU A 36 -15.00 -2.65 -4.53
C LEU A 36 -14.82 -3.53 -3.28
N SER A 37 -13.67 -4.20 -3.16
CA SER A 37 -13.42 -5.16 -2.08
C SER A 37 -11.99 -5.12 -1.60
N SER A 38 -11.83 -4.97 -0.28
CA SER A 38 -10.56 -5.13 0.43
C SER A 38 -10.78 -5.34 1.92
N PRO A 39 -9.80 -5.83 2.68
CA PRO A 39 -9.92 -5.97 4.12
C PRO A 39 -10.25 -4.67 4.84
N SER A 40 -9.70 -3.54 4.40
CA SER A 40 -10.00 -2.25 5.03
C SER A 40 -11.41 -1.77 4.71
N LEU A 41 -11.95 -2.05 3.52
CA LEU A 41 -13.33 -1.72 3.20
C LEU A 41 -14.34 -2.51 4.02
N GLU A 42 -14.05 -3.77 4.32
CA GLU A 42 -14.92 -4.58 5.19
C GLU A 42 -15.04 -3.97 6.59
N VAL A 43 -13.94 -3.49 7.14
CA VAL A 43 -13.92 -2.91 8.50
C VAL A 43 -14.36 -1.44 8.52
N PHE A 44 -14.05 -0.70 7.46
CA PHE A 44 -14.26 0.75 7.33
C PHE A 44 -15.04 1.09 6.05
N PRO A 45 -16.30 0.67 5.93
CA PRO A 45 -17.09 0.88 4.71
C PRO A 45 -17.27 2.36 4.36
N GLU A 46 -17.09 3.27 5.33
CA GLU A 46 -17.15 4.73 5.13
C GLU A 46 -16.10 5.24 4.10
N VAL A 47 -15.08 4.46 3.80
CA VAL A 47 -14.13 4.78 2.71
C VAL A 47 -14.84 5.00 1.39
N MET A 48 -15.95 4.30 1.16
CA MET A 48 -16.72 4.43 -0.06
C MET A 48 -17.32 5.83 -0.26
N ASP A 49 -17.48 6.62 0.82
CA ASP A 49 -17.90 8.02 0.72
C ASP A 49 -16.85 8.91 0.05
N LEU A 50 -15.57 8.47 0.08
CA LEU A 50 -14.46 9.15 -0.60
C LEU A 50 -14.32 8.74 -2.08
N PHE A 51 -14.80 7.55 -2.42
CA PHE A 51 -14.64 6.98 -3.75
C PHE A 51 -15.50 7.73 -4.79
N ARG A 52 -14.93 7.97 -5.95
CA ARG A 52 -15.64 8.56 -7.10
C ARG A 52 -15.37 7.70 -8.34
N PRO A 53 -16.31 7.64 -9.29
CA PRO A 53 -16.10 6.96 -10.55
C PRO A 53 -14.78 7.35 -11.23
N GLY A 54 -14.09 6.36 -11.77
CA GLY A 54 -12.78 6.52 -12.41
C GLY A 54 -11.59 6.69 -11.46
N GLN A 55 -11.80 6.63 -10.15
CA GLN A 55 -10.70 6.67 -9.16
C GLN A 55 -10.16 5.28 -8.84
N THR A 56 -8.91 5.25 -8.42
CA THR A 56 -8.25 4.05 -7.88
C THR A 56 -7.84 4.29 -6.42
N ILE A 57 -8.14 3.31 -5.56
CA ILE A 57 -7.71 3.29 -4.16
C ILE A 57 -6.70 2.16 -3.97
N LEU A 58 -5.64 2.42 -3.22
CA LEU A 58 -4.67 1.42 -2.78
C LEU A 58 -4.83 1.13 -1.30
N ASP A 59 -5.04 -0.14 -0.95
CA ASP A 59 -5.13 -0.64 0.43
C ASP A 59 -4.00 -1.62 0.75
N PRO A 60 -2.86 -1.16 1.30
CA PRO A 60 -1.79 -2.01 1.78
C PRO A 60 -2.19 -2.72 3.07
N THR A 61 -2.08 -4.05 3.08
CA THR A 61 -2.44 -4.88 4.23
C THR A 61 -1.35 -5.89 4.57
N ARG A 62 -1.46 -6.58 5.71
CA ARG A 62 -0.55 -7.66 6.14
C ARG A 62 0.93 -7.29 6.08
N PHE A 63 1.25 -6.05 6.42
CA PHE A 63 2.64 -5.63 6.51
C PHE A 63 3.33 -6.33 7.68
N VAL A 64 4.32 -7.16 7.37
CA VAL A 64 5.13 -7.90 8.34
C VAL A 64 6.61 -7.77 8.04
N VAL A 65 7.43 -7.73 9.08
CA VAL A 65 8.90 -7.77 9.00
C VAL A 65 9.39 -8.93 9.84
N HIS A 66 10.27 -9.74 9.26
CA HIS A 66 10.82 -10.91 9.95
C HIS A 66 11.55 -10.50 11.23
N PRO A 67 11.33 -11.19 12.37
CA PRO A 67 11.90 -10.78 13.66
C PRO A 67 13.43 -10.69 13.67
N GLU A 68 14.11 -11.61 12.99
CA GLU A 68 15.59 -11.60 12.92
C GLU A 68 16.12 -10.45 12.08
N ALA A 69 15.47 -10.16 10.95
CA ALA A 69 15.84 -9.03 10.10
C ALA A 69 15.68 -7.68 10.83
N ARG A 70 14.70 -7.59 11.73
CA ARG A 70 14.50 -6.41 12.60
C ARG A 70 15.68 -6.19 13.57
N ARG A 71 16.33 -7.26 14.05
CA ARG A 71 17.46 -7.18 14.99
C ARG A 71 18.72 -6.61 14.36
N ASN A 72 18.88 -6.72 13.04
CA ASN A 72 20.06 -6.24 12.31
C ASN A 72 20.11 -4.72 12.15
N GLY A 73 19.19 -3.97 12.75
CA GLY A 73 19.18 -2.50 12.74
C GLY A 73 18.86 -1.86 11.40
N LEU A 74 18.57 -2.65 10.37
CA LEU A 74 18.19 -2.13 9.06
C LEU A 74 16.79 -1.51 9.10
N PRO A 75 16.57 -0.37 8.46
CA PRO A 75 15.27 0.30 8.42
C PRO A 75 14.31 -0.40 7.43
N LEU A 76 14.16 -1.71 7.55
CA LEU A 76 13.35 -2.55 6.64
C LEU A 76 11.88 -2.09 6.57
N HIS A 77 11.37 -1.49 7.63
CA HIS A 77 10.03 -0.89 7.61
C HIS A 77 9.93 0.26 6.59
N LEU A 78 10.99 1.07 6.43
CA LEU A 78 11.00 2.12 5.41
C LEU A 78 11.12 1.53 4.01
N ALA A 79 12.01 0.54 3.83
CA ALA A 79 12.17 -0.16 2.55
C ALA A 79 10.85 -0.81 2.11
N ALA A 80 10.15 -1.48 3.04
CA ALA A 80 8.88 -2.11 2.74
C ALA A 80 7.74 -1.09 2.52
N LEU A 81 7.74 0.07 3.20
CA LEU A 81 6.78 1.15 2.96
C LEU A 81 7.02 1.89 1.63
N ARG A 82 8.24 1.81 1.09
CA ARG A 82 8.54 2.30 -0.26
C ARG A 82 7.73 1.57 -1.33
N ILE A 83 7.47 0.28 -1.12
CA ILE A 83 6.75 -0.56 -2.10
C ILE A 83 5.32 -0.05 -2.37
N PRO A 84 4.44 0.15 -1.37
CA PRO A 84 3.12 0.71 -1.64
C PRO A 84 3.17 2.13 -2.21
N PHE A 85 4.21 2.91 -1.89
CA PHE A 85 4.38 4.23 -2.49
C PHE A 85 4.70 4.14 -3.99
N LEU A 86 5.60 3.25 -4.40
CA LEU A 86 5.91 2.98 -5.81
C LEU A 86 4.71 2.39 -6.55
N ALA A 87 3.95 1.49 -5.91
CA ALA A 87 2.72 0.95 -6.47
C ALA A 87 1.69 2.06 -6.71
N ALA A 88 1.52 2.97 -5.74
CA ALA A 88 0.60 4.10 -5.88
C ALA A 88 1.01 5.05 -7.02
N MET A 89 2.31 5.20 -7.28
CA MET A 89 2.79 5.94 -8.44
C MET A 89 2.51 5.21 -9.76
N HIS A 90 2.80 3.90 -9.80
CA HIS A 90 2.63 3.07 -11.01
C HIS A 90 1.17 3.00 -11.46
N TYR A 91 0.24 2.80 -10.53
CA TYR A 91 -1.19 2.66 -10.81
C TYR A 91 -1.96 3.99 -10.77
N GLU A 92 -1.27 5.12 -10.76
CA GLU A 92 -1.90 6.45 -10.70
C GLU A 92 -3.00 6.55 -9.62
N VAL A 93 -2.72 6.00 -8.44
CA VAL A 93 -3.66 5.93 -7.33
C VAL A 93 -4.13 7.32 -6.90
N ASP A 94 -5.43 7.49 -6.69
CA ASP A 94 -6.01 8.74 -6.18
C ASP A 94 -5.97 8.78 -4.65
N ILE A 95 -6.35 7.68 -4.01
CA ILE A 95 -6.46 7.58 -2.55
C ILE A 95 -5.64 6.39 -2.05
N ALA A 96 -4.73 6.64 -1.12
CA ALA A 96 -4.02 5.58 -0.41
C ALA A 96 -4.58 5.40 0.99
N LEU A 97 -4.81 4.15 1.39
CA LEU A 97 -5.29 3.77 2.72
C LEU A 97 -4.15 3.28 3.60
N ALA A 98 -4.30 3.42 4.91
CA ALA A 98 -3.44 2.78 5.89
C ALA A 98 -4.26 2.44 7.15
N ALA A 99 -4.57 1.16 7.32
CA ALA A 99 -5.14 0.66 8.57
C ALA A 99 -4.01 0.41 9.58
N VAL A 100 -3.88 1.27 10.58
CA VAL A 100 -2.71 1.30 11.47
C VAL A 100 -3.09 1.34 12.95
N ARG A 101 -2.19 0.83 13.79
CA ARG A 101 -2.28 1.00 15.25
C ARG A 101 -2.00 2.45 15.62
N ALA A 102 -2.57 2.90 16.74
CA ALA A 102 -2.42 4.26 17.24
C ALA A 102 -0.95 4.71 17.36
N GLU A 103 -0.06 3.79 17.77
CA GLU A 103 1.37 4.06 17.91
C GLU A 103 2.10 4.41 16.61
N HIS A 104 1.52 4.05 15.44
CA HIS A 104 2.09 4.33 14.11
C HIS A 104 1.50 5.56 13.44
N THR A 105 0.37 6.08 13.93
CA THR A 105 -0.35 7.21 13.32
C THR A 105 0.56 8.43 13.09
N ALA A 106 1.37 8.78 14.08
CA ALA A 106 2.28 9.93 13.99
C ALA A 106 3.28 9.82 12.83
N PHE A 107 3.72 8.61 12.50
CA PHE A 107 4.61 8.37 11.36
C PHE A 107 3.91 8.71 10.03
N TYR A 108 2.72 8.18 9.80
CA TYR A 108 1.96 8.41 8.56
C TYR A 108 1.59 9.88 8.37
N LEU A 109 1.14 10.55 9.44
CA LEU A 109 0.88 11.99 9.44
C LEU A 109 2.12 12.79 9.05
N ARG A 110 3.26 12.49 9.68
CA ARG A 110 4.47 13.30 9.55
C ARG A 110 5.20 13.09 8.23
N TYR A 111 5.28 11.83 7.77
CA TYR A 111 6.17 11.45 6.69
C TYR A 111 5.47 11.24 5.35
N LEU A 112 4.24 10.74 5.35
CA LEU A 112 3.57 10.30 4.12
C LEU A 112 2.33 11.15 3.76
N GLY A 113 2.01 12.17 4.55
CA GLY A 113 0.91 13.09 4.25
C GLY A 113 -0.48 12.48 4.40
N TYR A 114 -0.60 11.43 5.22
CA TYR A 114 -1.90 10.87 5.57
C TYR A 114 -2.63 11.76 6.58
N GLU A 115 -3.94 11.58 6.63
CA GLU A 115 -4.85 12.18 7.61
C GLU A 115 -5.63 11.06 8.31
N SER A 116 -6.00 11.26 9.58
CA SER A 116 -6.85 10.32 10.30
C SER A 116 -8.27 10.39 9.72
N PHE A 117 -8.81 9.24 9.33
CA PHE A 117 -10.13 9.16 8.73
C PHE A 117 -11.17 8.61 9.71
N THR A 118 -10.87 7.47 10.37
CA THR A 118 -11.78 6.89 11.38
C THR A 118 -11.06 6.62 12.69
N ALA A 119 -11.84 6.57 13.77
CA ALA A 119 -11.35 6.09 15.07
C ALA A 119 -10.98 4.61 15.02
N PRO A 120 -10.04 4.15 15.88
CA PRO A 120 -9.69 2.74 15.96
C PRO A 120 -10.88 1.85 16.30
N ARG A 121 -11.00 0.71 15.58
CA ARG A 121 -12.00 -0.34 15.81
C ARG A 121 -11.39 -1.74 15.66
N PRO A 122 -12.04 -2.79 16.18
CA PRO A 122 -11.57 -4.16 15.99
C PRO A 122 -11.30 -4.48 14.52
N TYR A 123 -10.19 -5.16 14.25
CA TYR A 123 -9.80 -5.56 12.91
C TYR A 123 -9.59 -7.07 12.87
N LEU A 124 -10.11 -7.72 11.83
CA LEU A 124 -10.13 -9.18 11.70
C LEU A 124 -8.72 -9.80 11.89
N GLY A 125 -8.65 -10.78 12.79
CA GLY A 125 -7.40 -11.51 13.08
C GLY A 125 -6.36 -10.75 13.92
N LEU A 126 -6.66 -9.52 14.38
CA LEU A 126 -5.75 -8.75 15.22
C LEU A 126 -6.30 -8.55 16.63
N THR A 127 -5.38 -8.59 17.62
CA THR A 127 -5.72 -8.36 19.03
C THR A 127 -5.85 -6.88 19.40
N LYS A 128 -5.24 -5.99 18.59
CA LYS A 128 -5.31 -4.54 18.82
C LYS A 128 -6.15 -3.88 17.73
N PRO A 129 -6.96 -2.88 18.09
CA PRO A 129 -7.74 -2.13 17.11
C PRO A 129 -6.83 -1.34 16.16
N LEU A 130 -7.32 -1.13 14.93
CA LEU A 130 -6.70 -0.27 13.94
C LEU A 130 -7.60 0.94 13.67
N GLY A 131 -6.98 2.12 13.52
CA GLY A 131 -7.61 3.29 12.93
C GLY A 131 -7.31 3.35 11.44
N LEU A 132 -8.24 3.86 10.65
CA LEU A 132 -8.00 4.09 9.24
C LEU A 132 -7.48 5.52 9.02
N MET A 133 -6.42 5.58 8.22
CA MET A 133 -5.88 6.82 7.69
C MET A 133 -5.99 6.82 6.17
N THR A 134 -6.15 7.99 5.59
CA THR A 134 -6.25 8.19 4.15
C THR A 134 -5.27 9.26 3.68
N ALA A 135 -4.80 9.15 2.45
CA ALA A 135 -4.04 10.18 1.78
C ALA A 135 -4.56 10.37 0.36
N LYS A 136 -4.80 11.60 -0.04
CA LYS A 136 -4.98 11.97 -1.45
C LYS A 136 -3.61 11.90 -2.11
N PHE A 137 -3.31 10.75 -2.73
CA PHE A 137 -1.95 10.42 -3.13
C PHE A 137 -1.41 11.39 -4.17
N LYS A 138 -2.14 11.65 -5.24
CA LYS A 138 -1.73 12.58 -6.30
C LYS A 138 -1.41 13.99 -5.78
N GLU A 139 -2.18 14.47 -4.80
CA GLU A 139 -1.96 15.79 -4.20
C GLU A 139 -0.72 15.83 -3.29
N ASN A 140 -0.38 14.71 -2.64
CA ASN A 140 0.69 14.63 -1.64
C ASN A 140 2.02 14.11 -2.19
N ARG A 141 2.01 13.35 -3.30
CA ARG A 141 3.15 12.65 -3.87
C ARG A 141 4.39 13.53 -3.99
N ASP A 142 4.27 14.65 -4.69
CA ASP A 142 5.43 15.49 -5.00
C ASP A 142 6.02 16.14 -3.75
N ARG A 143 5.18 16.51 -2.78
CA ARG A 143 5.63 17.01 -1.47
C ARG A 143 6.40 15.95 -0.70
N VAL A 144 5.92 14.71 -0.68
CA VAL A 144 6.59 13.58 -0.03
C VAL A 144 7.92 13.29 -0.70
N LEU A 145 7.96 13.19 -2.02
CA LEU A 145 9.19 12.94 -2.79
C LEU A 145 10.23 14.03 -2.62
N LYS A 146 9.82 15.30 -2.64
CA LYS A 146 10.73 16.43 -2.40
C LYS A 146 11.40 16.33 -1.04
N ARG A 147 10.67 15.89 -0.02
CA ARG A 147 11.19 15.79 1.35
C ARG A 147 11.91 14.47 1.63
N TYR A 148 11.47 13.41 1.00
CA TYR A 148 11.96 12.05 1.20
C TYR A 148 12.12 11.35 -0.16
N PRO A 149 13.16 11.70 -0.95
CA PRO A 149 13.40 11.14 -2.29
C PRO A 149 13.49 9.61 -2.30
N PHE A 150 13.85 9.03 -1.16
CA PHE A 150 13.95 7.58 -0.97
C PHE A 150 12.67 6.81 -1.38
N PHE A 151 11.49 7.42 -1.25
CA PHE A 151 10.25 6.75 -1.64
C PHE A 151 10.05 6.66 -3.16
N GLY A 152 10.74 7.48 -3.93
CA GLY A 152 10.63 7.51 -5.39
C GLY A 152 11.48 6.46 -6.11
N PRO A 153 11.37 6.41 -7.44
CA PRO A 153 12.28 5.65 -8.28
C PRO A 153 13.73 6.11 -8.08
N VAL A 154 14.67 5.18 -8.29
CA VAL A 154 16.11 5.47 -8.23
C VAL A 154 16.68 5.05 -9.58
N ASP A 155 16.95 6.04 -10.45
CA ASP A 155 17.29 5.80 -11.85
C ASP A 155 18.69 5.17 -12.01
N ASP A 156 19.63 5.51 -11.12
CA ASP A 156 21.01 5.08 -11.21
C ASP A 156 21.31 3.72 -10.52
N VAL A 157 20.29 3.11 -9.89
CA VAL A 157 20.47 1.84 -9.17
C VAL A 157 19.62 0.76 -9.82
N PRO A 158 20.22 -0.12 -10.65
CA PRO A 158 19.54 -1.29 -11.18
C PRO A 158 18.93 -2.09 -10.03
N HIS A 159 17.76 -2.64 -10.25
CA HIS A 159 16.98 -3.42 -9.25
C HIS A 159 16.41 -2.64 -8.05
N ALA A 160 16.62 -1.33 -7.95
CA ALA A 160 15.98 -0.50 -6.91
C ALA A 160 14.50 -0.23 -7.19
N ASN A 161 14.06 -0.44 -8.44
CA ASN A 161 12.69 -0.22 -8.88
C ASN A 161 11.96 -1.56 -9.05
N ILE A 162 10.73 -1.60 -8.58
CA ILE A 162 9.86 -2.78 -8.64
C ILE A 162 9.00 -2.68 -9.90
N ARG A 163 8.84 -3.78 -10.60
CA ARG A 163 7.84 -3.92 -11.68
C ARG A 163 6.57 -4.48 -11.07
N PHE A 164 5.47 -3.78 -11.29
CA PHE A 164 4.17 -4.22 -10.82
C PHE A 164 3.42 -4.95 -11.93
N PRO A 165 2.63 -5.99 -11.60
CA PRO A 165 1.81 -6.72 -12.57
C PRO A 165 0.65 -5.84 -13.04
N SER A 166 0.06 -6.23 -14.16
CA SER A 166 -1.22 -5.71 -14.60
C SER A 166 -2.34 -6.08 -13.64
N VAL A 167 -3.24 -5.14 -13.40
CA VAL A 167 -4.44 -5.37 -12.56
C VAL A 167 -5.67 -4.97 -13.37
N PRO A 168 -6.67 -5.87 -13.51
CA PRO A 168 -7.88 -5.60 -14.29
C PRO A 168 -8.57 -4.30 -13.83
N GLY A 169 -9.06 -3.50 -14.78
CA GLY A 169 -9.76 -2.24 -14.48
C GLY A 169 -8.91 -1.14 -13.84
N VAL A 170 -7.60 -1.35 -13.74
CA VAL A 170 -6.65 -0.35 -13.23
C VAL A 170 -5.71 0.07 -14.36
N TYR A 171 -5.53 1.36 -14.54
CA TYR A 171 -4.69 1.97 -15.56
C TYR A 171 -3.32 2.32 -14.98
N ASP A 172 -2.27 2.18 -15.80
CA ASP A 172 -0.94 2.65 -15.46
C ASP A 172 -0.78 4.16 -15.69
N ALA A 173 0.39 4.68 -15.34
CA ALA A 173 0.73 6.10 -15.52
C ALA A 173 0.73 6.55 -17.00
N GLU A 174 0.75 5.62 -17.95
CA GLU A 174 0.72 5.87 -19.39
C GLU A 174 -0.72 5.84 -19.95
N GLY A 175 -1.72 5.60 -19.09
CA GLY A 175 -3.13 5.52 -19.44
C GLY A 175 -3.48 4.26 -20.24
N GLN A 176 -2.60 3.26 -20.22
CA GLN A 176 -2.84 1.98 -20.84
C GLN A 176 -3.53 1.07 -19.82
N LEU A 177 -4.60 0.38 -20.30
CA LEU A 177 -5.16 -0.75 -19.58
C LEU A 177 -4.05 -1.79 -19.51
N VAL A 178 -3.53 -2.02 -18.30
CA VAL A 178 -2.41 -2.93 -18.12
C VAL A 178 -2.89 -4.33 -18.50
N ALA A 179 -2.60 -4.73 -19.77
CA ALA A 179 -3.07 -5.98 -20.33
C ALA A 179 -2.48 -7.18 -19.58
N GLN A 180 -3.32 -8.15 -19.27
CA GLN A 180 -2.84 -9.47 -18.83
C GLN A 180 -1.88 -10.02 -19.88
N VAL A 181 -0.64 -10.25 -19.49
CA VAL A 181 0.25 -11.15 -20.22
C VAL A 181 -0.16 -12.56 -19.80
N ALA A 182 -0.77 -13.27 -20.74
CA ALA A 182 -1.17 -14.67 -20.60
C ALA A 182 0.06 -15.58 -20.39
#